data_d063df7790bbea8a4254e776a441c3e0
#
_entry.id   d063df7790bbea8a4254e776a441c3e0
#
_cell.length_a   1.000
_cell.length_b   1.000
_cell.length_c   1.000
_cell.angle_alpha   90.00
_cell.angle_beta   90.00
_cell.angle_gamma   90.00
#
_symmetry.space_group_name_H-M   'P 1'
#
loop_
_entity.id
_entity.type
_entity.pdbx_description
1 polymer ?
#
loop_
_entity_poly.entity_id
_entity_poly.type
_entity_poly.pdbx_seq_one_letter_code
_entity_poly.pdbx_strand_id
1 'polypeptide(L)'
;MVFEPGRVLLAATMSYSEAQASRVRKALAGRKEIIEKELFGGIAFLLGGNMCVGVHGDDLIVRIEPSTTAAMLNEPGAKPFDLAGRPGMAGWLLVAPAGYRTEAALETWVSRGVGFASSLPRKPSGRKR
;
A
#
# COMPACT_ATOMS: atom_id res chain seq x y z
N MET A 1 24.93 -15.91 -23.53
CA MET A 1 24.09 -15.08 -22.83
C MET A 1 23.92 -15.58 -21.48
N VAL A 2 23.97 -14.73 -20.62
CA VAL A 2 23.82 -15.17 -19.32
C VAL A 2 22.40 -14.97 -18.90
N PHE A 3 21.80 -16.04 -18.72
CA PHE A 3 20.48 -15.99 -18.21
C PHE A 3 20.58 -16.18 -16.73
N GLU A 4 19.90 -15.36 -16.00
CA GLU A 4 19.94 -15.46 -14.57
C GLU A 4 18.61 -15.98 -14.07
N PRO A 5 18.52 -17.28 -13.93
CA PRO A 5 17.26 -17.87 -13.54
C PRO A 5 16.75 -17.33 -12.21
N GLY A 6 17.67 -17.05 -11.30
CA GLY A 6 17.26 -16.53 -10.01
C GLY A 6 16.61 -15.19 -10.13
N ARG A 7 17.16 -14.33 -10.98
CA ARG A 7 16.59 -13.02 -11.16
C ARG A 7 15.22 -13.10 -11.80
N VAL A 8 15.09 -13.96 -12.79
CA VAL A 8 13.80 -14.10 -13.45
C VAL A 8 12.76 -14.64 -12.49
N LEU A 9 13.13 -15.61 -11.69
CA LEU A 9 12.21 -16.14 -10.72
C LEU A 9 11.81 -15.10 -9.71
N LEU A 10 12.76 -14.29 -9.30
CA LEU A 10 12.47 -13.26 -8.35
C LEU A 10 11.46 -12.29 -8.92
N ALA A 11 11.65 -11.86 -10.14
CA ALA A 11 10.72 -10.96 -10.77
C ALA A 11 9.34 -11.61 -10.88
N ALA A 12 9.31 -12.89 -11.19
CA ALA A 12 8.05 -13.57 -11.36
C ALA A 12 7.30 -13.71 -10.04
N THR A 13 8.03 -13.82 -8.93
CA THR A 13 7.37 -13.99 -7.65
C THR A 13 7.07 -12.69 -6.97
N MET A 14 7.62 -11.59 -7.44
CA MET A 14 7.33 -10.31 -6.85
C MET A 14 6.03 -9.80 -7.40
N SER A 15 5.08 -9.56 -6.52
CA SER A 15 3.78 -9.08 -6.91
C SER A 15 3.65 -7.59 -6.74
N TYR A 16 4.75 -6.89 -6.66
CA TYR A 16 4.72 -5.45 -6.50
C TYR A 16 5.99 -4.84 -7.08
N SER A 17 5.87 -3.57 -7.45
CA SER A 17 6.99 -2.83 -7.98
C SER A 17 7.92 -2.40 -6.85
N GLU A 18 9.15 -2.84 -6.90
CA GLU A 18 10.13 -2.43 -5.89
C GLU A 18 10.40 -0.94 -5.99
N ALA A 19 10.35 -0.38 -7.19
CA ALA A 19 10.55 1.05 -7.35
C ALA A 19 9.48 1.84 -6.60
N GLN A 20 8.23 1.39 -6.71
CA GLN A 20 7.16 2.09 -6.01
C GLN A 20 7.25 1.85 -4.51
N ALA A 21 7.62 0.63 -4.11
CA ALA A 21 7.78 0.35 -2.68
C ALA A 21 8.86 1.25 -2.08
N SER A 22 9.92 1.47 -2.82
CA SER A 22 11.00 2.35 -2.37
C SER A 22 10.51 3.78 -2.17
N ARG A 23 9.67 4.26 -3.08
CA ARG A 23 9.09 5.59 -2.94
C ARG A 23 8.24 5.69 -1.70
N VAL A 24 7.45 4.66 -1.43
CA VAL A 24 6.60 4.65 -0.24
C VAL A 24 7.44 4.63 1.03
N ARG A 25 8.52 3.84 1.03
CA ARG A 25 9.42 3.83 2.19
C ARG A 25 9.97 5.21 2.47
N LYS A 26 10.33 5.93 1.42
CA LYS A 26 10.83 7.28 1.58
C LYS A 26 9.77 8.19 2.16
N ALA A 27 8.55 8.07 1.65
CA ALA A 27 7.46 8.90 2.14
C ALA A 27 7.14 8.60 3.60
N LEU A 28 7.44 7.40 4.05
CA LEU A 28 7.19 7.02 5.44
C LEU A 28 8.39 7.24 6.34
N ALA A 29 9.52 7.64 5.78
CA ALA A 29 10.72 7.79 6.56
C ALA A 29 10.50 8.78 7.70
N GLY A 30 11.04 8.48 8.84
CA GLY A 30 10.87 9.30 10.01
C GLY A 30 9.68 8.94 10.88
N ARG A 31 8.78 8.11 10.38
CA ARG A 31 7.68 7.67 11.20
C ARG A 31 8.07 6.42 11.94
N LYS A 32 7.76 6.38 13.22
CA LYS A 32 8.12 5.25 14.04
C LYS A 32 7.14 4.14 13.89
N GLU A 33 7.60 2.95 14.17
CA GLU A 33 6.73 1.78 14.24
C GLU A 33 6.13 1.37 12.91
N ILE A 34 6.78 1.71 11.82
CA ILE A 34 6.36 1.22 10.52
C ILE A 34 7.04 -0.12 10.29
N ILE A 35 6.24 -1.13 9.99
CA ILE A 35 6.74 -2.46 9.72
C ILE A 35 6.28 -2.87 8.33
N GLU A 36 7.17 -3.46 7.56
CA GLU A 36 6.83 -3.97 6.24
C GLU A 36 6.45 -5.43 6.35
N LYS A 37 5.45 -5.84 5.60
CA LYS A 37 4.99 -7.21 5.62
C LYS A 37 4.38 -7.56 4.28
N GLU A 38 4.64 -8.76 3.81
CA GLU A 38 4.03 -9.18 2.54
C GLU A 38 2.62 -9.66 2.80
N LEU A 39 1.67 -9.03 2.14
CA LEU A 39 0.27 -9.34 2.27
C LEU A 39 -0.40 -9.14 0.93
N PHE A 40 -1.44 -9.90 0.67
CA PHE A 40 -2.26 -9.71 -0.54
C PHE A 40 -1.46 -9.88 -1.82
N GLY A 41 -0.37 -10.59 -1.77
CA GLY A 41 0.48 -10.70 -2.93
C GLY A 41 1.28 -9.45 -3.24
N GLY A 42 1.36 -8.52 -2.28
CA GLY A 42 2.15 -7.31 -2.43
C GLY A 42 2.90 -7.04 -1.15
N ILE A 43 3.24 -5.79 -0.92
CA ILE A 43 3.91 -5.41 0.32
C ILE A 43 3.04 -4.39 1.05
N ALA A 44 2.91 -4.57 2.34
CA ALA A 44 2.11 -3.69 3.18
C ALA A 44 2.99 -3.00 4.20
N PHE A 45 2.63 -1.77 4.52
CA PHE A 45 3.31 -1.00 5.55
C PHE A 45 2.32 -0.79 6.67
N LEU A 46 2.70 -1.24 7.87
CA LEU A 46 1.82 -1.22 9.02
C LEU A 46 2.30 -0.21 10.04
N LEU A 47 1.38 0.51 10.62
CA LEU A 47 1.65 1.46 11.68
C LEU A 47 0.90 0.99 12.92
N GLY A 48 1.64 0.70 13.99
CA GLY A 48 0.99 0.19 15.17
C GLY A 48 0.23 -1.10 14.93
N GLY A 49 0.68 -1.90 13.97
CA GLY A 49 0.03 -3.15 13.62
C GLY A 49 -1.11 -3.01 12.64
N ASN A 50 -1.46 -1.79 12.24
CA ASN A 50 -2.55 -1.56 11.30
C ASN A 50 -1.99 -1.14 9.97
N MET A 51 -2.46 -1.77 8.90
CA MET A 51 -1.99 -1.38 7.58
C MET A 51 -2.42 0.02 7.26
N CYS A 52 -1.52 0.80 6.69
CA CYS A 52 -1.85 2.14 6.25
C CYS A 52 -1.74 2.28 4.74
N VAL A 53 -0.68 1.77 4.15
CA VAL A 53 -0.51 1.80 2.70
C VAL A 53 0.22 0.53 2.29
N GLY A 54 0.25 0.28 0.99
CA GLY A 54 0.98 -0.85 0.46
C GLY A 54 1.17 -0.70 -1.03
N VAL A 55 1.79 -1.69 -1.63
CA VAL A 55 2.00 -1.71 -3.09
C VAL A 55 1.64 -3.09 -3.60
N HIS A 56 0.82 -3.12 -4.64
CA HIS A 56 0.46 -4.37 -5.32
C HIS A 56 0.62 -4.13 -6.80
N GLY A 57 1.50 -4.89 -7.46
CA GLY A 57 1.86 -4.55 -8.81
C GLY A 57 2.43 -3.15 -8.82
N ASP A 58 1.88 -2.30 -9.65
CA ASP A 58 2.28 -0.89 -9.69
C ASP A 58 1.30 0.01 -8.96
N ASP A 59 0.29 -0.55 -8.36
CA ASP A 59 -0.74 0.22 -7.70
C ASP A 59 -0.41 0.44 -6.24
N LEU A 60 -0.78 1.61 -5.75
CA LEU A 60 -0.65 1.91 -4.34
C LEU A 60 -1.92 1.44 -3.64
N ILE A 61 -1.78 0.75 -2.53
CA ILE A 61 -2.92 0.39 -1.70
C ILE A 61 -3.02 1.44 -0.61
N VAL A 62 -4.20 1.98 -0.40
CA VAL A 62 -4.39 2.99 0.65
C VAL A 62 -5.59 2.61 1.50
N ARG A 63 -5.39 2.62 2.79
CA ARG A 63 -6.48 2.38 3.72
C ARG A 63 -7.01 3.71 4.20
N ILE A 64 -8.32 3.90 4.13
CA ILE A 64 -8.93 5.18 4.46
C ILE A 64 -10.16 4.96 5.31
N GLU A 65 -10.72 6.06 5.77
CA GLU A 65 -11.97 6.01 6.51
C GLU A 65 -13.06 5.45 5.60
N PRO A 66 -13.75 4.40 6.00
CA PRO A 66 -14.75 3.79 5.11
C PRO A 66 -15.77 4.78 4.55
N SER A 67 -16.19 5.75 5.34
CA SER A 67 -17.20 6.70 4.88
C SER A 67 -16.69 7.63 3.80
N THR A 68 -15.39 7.73 3.60
CA THR A 68 -14.85 8.60 2.56
C THR A 68 -14.52 7.85 1.27
N THR A 69 -14.73 6.54 1.24
CA THR A 69 -14.31 5.73 0.10
C THR A 69 -14.92 6.22 -1.21
N ALA A 70 -16.22 6.46 -1.22
CA ALA A 70 -16.88 6.86 -2.46
C ALA A 70 -16.33 8.17 -2.98
N ALA A 71 -16.08 9.12 -2.10
CA ALA A 71 -15.54 10.42 -2.54
C ALA A 71 -14.13 10.26 -3.09
N MET A 72 -13.33 9.45 -2.44
CA MET A 72 -11.95 9.30 -2.87
C MET A 72 -11.81 8.49 -4.16
N LEU A 73 -12.81 7.68 -4.47
CA LEU A 73 -12.79 6.97 -5.75
C LEU A 73 -12.88 7.92 -6.94
N ASN A 74 -13.27 9.16 -6.71
CA ASN A 74 -13.32 10.15 -7.79
C ASN A 74 -11.98 10.82 -8.04
N GLU A 75 -10.97 10.53 -7.25
CA GLU A 75 -9.68 11.17 -7.45
C GLU A 75 -8.90 10.47 -8.54
N PRO A 76 -7.97 11.18 -9.20
CA PRO A 76 -7.23 10.60 -10.30
C PRO A 76 -6.53 9.32 -9.90
N GLY A 77 -6.69 8.28 -10.71
CA GLY A 77 -6.03 7.02 -10.49
C GLY A 77 -6.66 6.12 -9.46
N ALA A 78 -7.63 6.61 -8.71
CA ALA A 78 -8.25 5.80 -7.67
C ALA A 78 -9.15 4.74 -8.26
N LYS A 79 -9.09 3.55 -7.71
CA LYS A 79 -9.87 2.40 -8.17
C LYS A 79 -10.34 1.61 -6.97
N PRO A 80 -11.41 0.84 -7.14
CA PRO A 80 -11.85 -0.03 -6.04
C PRO A 80 -10.78 -1.05 -5.72
N PHE A 81 -10.73 -1.42 -4.45
CA PHE A 81 -9.80 -2.44 -4.00
C PHE A 81 -10.48 -3.80 -4.23
N ASP A 82 -10.19 -4.40 -5.36
CA ASP A 82 -10.84 -5.67 -5.71
C ASP A 82 -9.82 -6.74 -6.01
N LEU A 83 -8.91 -6.94 -5.12
CA LEU A 83 -7.89 -7.95 -5.27
C LEU A 83 -8.47 -9.33 -5.00
N ALA A 84 -7.87 -10.32 -5.64
CA ALA A 84 -8.21 -11.72 -5.41
C ALA A 84 -9.68 -12.02 -5.70
N GLY A 85 -10.23 -11.33 -6.69
CA GLY A 85 -11.61 -11.59 -7.10
C GLY A 85 -12.67 -11.08 -6.17
N ARG A 86 -12.29 -10.31 -5.18
CA ARG A 86 -13.26 -9.77 -4.26
C ARG A 86 -13.77 -8.44 -4.76
N PRO A 87 -15.05 -8.12 -4.52
CA PRO A 87 -15.54 -6.80 -4.87
C PRO A 87 -14.84 -5.74 -4.04
N GLY A 88 -14.86 -4.53 -4.50
CA GLY A 88 -14.24 -3.44 -3.77
C GLY A 88 -14.77 -3.34 -2.36
N MET A 89 -13.91 -2.97 -1.43
CA MET A 89 -14.26 -2.87 -0.02
C MET A 89 -14.18 -1.42 0.43
N ALA A 90 -15.19 -0.99 1.18
CA ALA A 90 -15.14 0.33 1.78
C ALA A 90 -13.93 0.42 2.70
N GLY A 91 -13.26 1.54 2.68
CA GLY A 91 -12.09 1.74 3.50
C GLY A 91 -10.79 1.34 2.83
N TRP A 92 -10.85 0.86 1.58
CA TRP A 92 -9.66 0.43 0.87
C TRP A 92 -9.73 0.90 -0.57
N LEU A 93 -8.60 1.38 -1.07
CA LEU A 93 -8.49 1.83 -2.45
C LEU A 93 -7.21 1.33 -3.06
N LEU A 94 -7.23 1.19 -4.37
CA LEU A 94 -6.01 1.11 -5.15
C LEU A 94 -5.84 2.43 -5.88
N VAL A 95 -4.61 2.85 -6.05
CA VAL A 95 -4.32 4.07 -6.81
C VAL A 95 -3.33 3.69 -7.89
N ALA A 96 -3.72 3.88 -9.15
CA ALA A 96 -2.84 3.59 -10.27
C ALA A 96 -1.68 4.58 -10.28
N PRO A 97 -0.57 4.23 -10.93
CA PRO A 97 0.61 5.11 -10.93
C PRO A 97 0.32 6.55 -11.32
N ALA A 98 -0.62 6.76 -12.25
CA ALA A 98 -0.96 8.13 -12.65
C ALA A 98 -1.48 8.95 -11.48
N GLY A 99 -2.06 8.31 -10.48
CA GLY A 99 -2.64 9.02 -9.34
C GLY A 99 -1.63 9.38 -8.27
N TYR A 100 -0.43 8.83 -8.33
CA TYR A 100 0.59 9.17 -7.33
C TYR A 100 1.96 9.34 -7.98
N ARG A 101 1.95 9.85 -9.22
CA ARG A 101 3.18 10.04 -9.97
C ARG A 101 4.10 11.06 -9.33
N THR A 102 3.53 12.17 -8.86
CA THR A 102 4.35 13.21 -8.24
C THR A 102 4.58 12.91 -6.77
N GLU A 103 5.62 13.51 -6.23
CA GLU A 103 5.90 13.35 -4.80
C GLU A 103 4.76 13.91 -3.96
N ALA A 104 4.20 15.03 -4.39
CA ALA A 104 3.10 15.64 -3.64
C ALA A 104 1.88 14.73 -3.61
N ALA A 105 1.56 14.11 -4.74
CA ALA A 105 0.41 13.20 -4.77
C ALA A 105 0.66 12.00 -3.90
N LEU A 106 1.87 11.44 -3.96
CA LEU A 106 2.21 10.30 -3.13
C LEU A 106 2.08 10.67 -1.66
N GLU A 107 2.63 11.81 -1.26
CA GLU A 107 2.54 12.26 0.13
C GLU A 107 1.09 12.39 0.57
N THR A 108 0.25 12.90 -0.30
CA THR A 108 -1.16 13.05 0.05
C THR A 108 -1.80 11.71 0.36
N TRP A 109 -1.56 10.74 -0.52
CA TRP A 109 -2.14 9.41 -0.31
C TRP A 109 -1.56 8.72 0.92
N VAL A 110 -0.25 8.81 1.10
CA VAL A 110 0.40 8.19 2.26
C VAL A 110 -0.13 8.82 3.54
N SER A 111 -0.28 10.14 3.55
CA SER A 111 -0.78 10.82 4.74
C SER A 111 -2.19 10.38 5.09
N ARG A 112 -3.02 10.15 4.09
CA ARG A 112 -4.37 9.67 4.34
C ARG A 112 -4.35 8.30 5.01
N GLY A 113 -3.52 7.41 4.47
CA GLY A 113 -3.42 6.07 5.05
C GLY A 113 -2.85 6.08 6.46
N VAL A 114 -1.80 6.86 6.66
CA VAL A 114 -1.19 6.98 7.97
C VAL A 114 -2.17 7.60 8.96
N GLY A 115 -2.88 8.63 8.52
CA GLY A 115 -3.84 9.30 9.40
C GLY A 115 -4.93 8.35 9.87
N PHE A 116 -5.44 7.55 8.95
CA PHE A 116 -6.48 6.61 9.34
C PHE A 116 -5.92 5.53 10.26
N ALA A 117 -4.79 4.95 9.90
CA ALA A 117 -4.20 3.89 10.73
C ALA A 117 -3.86 4.38 12.12
N SER A 118 -3.42 5.64 12.22
CA SER A 118 -3.09 6.21 13.53
C SER A 118 -4.32 6.37 14.41
N SER A 119 -5.49 6.43 13.81
CA SER A 119 -6.71 6.60 14.58
C SER A 119 -7.22 5.29 15.14
N LEU A 120 -6.65 4.18 14.71
CA LEU A 120 -7.11 2.87 15.14
C LEU A 120 -6.37 2.43 16.40
N PRO A 121 -6.98 1.55 17.18
CA PRO A 121 -6.28 1.00 18.32
C PRO A 121 -5.05 0.24 17.85
N ARG A 122 -3.98 0.39 18.58
CA ARG A 122 -2.76 -0.31 18.28
C ARG A 122 -2.97 -1.80 18.39
N LYS A 123 -2.45 -2.54 17.45
CA LYS A 123 -2.54 -3.99 17.46
C LYS A 123 -1.23 -4.61 17.89
N PRO A 124 -1.27 -5.74 18.55
CA PRO A 124 -0.04 -6.48 18.79
C PRO A 124 0.58 -6.78 17.46
N SER A 125 1.84 -6.59 17.34
CA SER A 125 2.45 -6.70 16.04
C SER A 125 2.68 -8.15 15.71
N GLY A 126 1.69 -8.88 15.66
CA GLY A 126 1.82 -10.20 15.20
C GLY A 126 2.36 -11.16 16.16
N ARG A 127 2.68 -10.82 17.28
CA ARG A 127 3.02 -11.70 18.07
C ARG A 127 2.05 -12.04 18.85
N LYS A 128 1.69 -12.61 18.94
CA LYS A 128 0.80 -12.96 19.50
C LYS A 128 0.93 -13.55 20.44
N ARG A 129 0.83 -13.50 21.03
CA ARG A 129 0.85 -13.98 21.78
C ARG A 129 0.57 -14.48 22.09
#